data_1191ab56ff0674d762e371e2835afe67
#
_entry.id   1191ab56ff0674d762e371e2835afe67
#
_cell.length_a   1.000
_cell.length_b   1.000
_cell.length_c   1.000
_cell.angle_alpha   90.00
_cell.angle_beta   90.00
_cell.angle_gamma   90.00
#
_symmetry.space_group_name_H-M   'P 1'
#
loop_
_entity.id
_entity.type
_entity.pdbx_description
1 polymer ?
#
loop_
_entity_poly.entity_id
_entity_poly.type
_entity_poly.pdbx_seq_one_letter_code
_entity_poly.pdbx_strand_id
1 'polypeptide(L)'
;VRDWSSDVCSSDLLKIMLAGETLSGEAIQQLYQRVEAGDLVSGQGEQTSQDVRRAYLDRIVGDIAVAAPLKVVVDAGNGIAGELAPLLIEELGCEVVPLYCEVDGDFPNHHPDPGKPANLEDLIARVQTEGADLGVAFDGDGDRLGVVTNTGKIIWPDRLLMLFARDVVSRNPGADVLYDVKCSRRLATVISEAGGRPIMWKTGHSLMKAKMKETGALLAGEMSGHIFFGERWYGFDDGLYSAARLLEILGIEDRHCDEVFEDFPEDVSTPELNVEVTESSKFAIIERLGAEGDFGDGSISTIDGIRVDYADGWGLCRASNTTPVLVLRFEGATQEALDRIRGVFRQQLQRVAPEIAADF
;
A
#
# COMPACT_ATOMS: atom_id res chain seq x y z
N VAL A 1 5.59 -22.35 9.19
CA VAL A 1 6.15 -21.73 8.01
C VAL A 1 5.55 -20.36 7.91
N ARG A 2 6.34 -19.30 8.03
CA ARG A 2 5.85 -17.93 7.89
C ARG A 2 5.57 -17.67 6.43
N ASP A 3 4.39 -17.16 6.13
CA ASP A 3 4.10 -16.59 4.82
C ASP A 3 4.86 -15.26 4.72
N TRP A 4 5.79 -15.20 3.80
CA TRP A 4 6.69 -14.05 3.60
C TRP A 4 6.02 -12.99 2.73
N SER A 5 4.80 -12.58 3.05
CA SER A 5 4.17 -11.45 2.41
C SER A 5 4.36 -10.19 3.26
N SER A 6 4.71 -9.20 2.67
CA SER A 6 5.14 -7.82 2.80
C SER A 6 4.65 -6.93 3.96
N ASP A 7 4.06 -7.42 5.02
CA ASP A 7 3.60 -6.53 6.11
C ASP A 7 4.66 -6.31 7.21
N VAL A 8 5.83 -6.92 7.04
CA VAL A 8 6.98 -6.68 7.92
C VAL A 8 8.10 -6.15 7.05
N CYS A 9 8.33 -4.87 7.12
CA CYS A 9 9.56 -4.27 6.59
C CYS A 9 10.73 -4.83 7.39
N SER A 10 11.29 -5.92 6.92
CA SER A 10 12.52 -6.46 7.46
C SER A 10 13.53 -6.60 6.32
N SER A 11 14.71 -6.06 6.54
CA SER A 11 15.84 -6.07 5.61
C SER A 11 16.35 -7.48 5.22
N ASP A 12 15.74 -8.54 5.78
CA ASP A 12 16.09 -9.94 5.57
C ASP A 12 15.11 -10.70 4.66
N LEU A 13 14.14 -10.02 4.05
CA LEU A 13 13.20 -10.61 3.11
C LEU A 13 13.78 -10.66 1.69
N LEU A 14 13.61 -11.83 1.05
CA LEU A 14 13.92 -11.99 -0.37
C LEU A 14 12.62 -12.13 -1.16
N LYS A 15 12.34 -11.17 -2.04
CA LYS A 15 11.26 -11.27 -3.03
C LYS A 15 11.80 -12.06 -4.24
N ILE A 16 11.26 -13.25 -4.49
CA ILE A 16 11.76 -14.16 -5.53
C ILE A 16 10.83 -14.10 -6.74
N MET A 17 11.40 -13.74 -7.89
CA MET A 17 10.70 -13.80 -9.18
C MET A 17 11.33 -14.89 -10.06
N LEU A 18 10.50 -15.77 -10.61
CA LEU A 18 10.93 -16.81 -11.54
C LEU A 18 10.10 -16.73 -12.83
N ALA A 19 10.80 -16.61 -13.96
CA ALA A 19 10.16 -16.53 -15.29
C ALA A 19 9.10 -15.40 -15.41
N GLY A 20 9.30 -14.28 -14.72
CA GLY A 20 8.38 -13.14 -14.70
C GLY A 20 7.16 -13.32 -13.80
N GLU A 21 7.20 -14.29 -12.87
CA GLU A 21 6.17 -14.52 -11.86
C GLU A 21 6.78 -14.40 -10.46
N THR A 22 6.16 -13.60 -9.60
CA THR A 22 6.56 -13.50 -8.19
C THR A 22 6.09 -14.74 -7.45
N LEU A 23 7.02 -15.46 -6.81
CA LEU A 23 6.68 -16.66 -6.05
C LEU A 23 5.91 -16.29 -4.79
N SER A 24 4.81 -16.99 -4.54
CA SER A 24 3.96 -16.80 -3.36
C SER A 24 3.29 -18.12 -2.96
N GLY A 25 2.74 -18.17 -1.74
CA GLY A 25 1.93 -19.29 -1.26
C GLY A 25 2.62 -20.66 -1.45
N GLU A 26 1.98 -21.54 -2.21
CA GLU A 26 2.44 -22.93 -2.41
C GLU A 26 3.82 -23.01 -3.07
N ALA A 27 4.16 -22.10 -3.99
CA ALA A 27 5.47 -22.10 -4.65
C ALA A 27 6.62 -21.84 -3.66
N ILE A 28 6.41 -20.96 -2.69
CA ILE A 28 7.36 -20.72 -1.59
C ILE A 28 7.45 -21.95 -0.69
N GLN A 29 6.33 -22.63 -0.40
CA GLN A 29 6.33 -23.84 0.41
C GLN A 29 7.10 -24.98 -0.29
N GLN A 30 6.95 -25.13 -1.59
CA GLN A 30 7.72 -26.12 -2.37
C GLN A 30 9.22 -25.80 -2.35
N LEU A 31 9.59 -24.52 -2.46
CA LEU A 31 10.99 -24.09 -2.34
C LEU A 31 11.56 -24.42 -0.96
N TYR A 32 10.80 -24.13 0.11
CA TYR A 32 11.17 -24.48 1.48
C TYR A 32 11.40 -25.99 1.65
N GLN A 33 10.47 -26.83 1.16
CA GLN A 33 10.61 -28.28 1.23
C GLN A 33 11.85 -28.80 0.51
N ARG A 34 12.21 -28.22 -0.64
CA ARG A 34 13.45 -28.56 -1.35
C ARG A 34 14.69 -28.22 -0.55
N VAL A 35 14.71 -27.05 0.11
CA VAL A 35 15.81 -26.65 0.99
C VAL A 35 15.95 -27.60 2.18
N GLU A 36 14.83 -27.95 2.84
CA GLU A 36 14.84 -28.90 3.97
C GLU A 36 15.32 -30.30 3.54
N ALA A 37 14.90 -30.75 2.35
CA ALA A 37 15.31 -32.05 1.82
C ALA A 37 16.76 -32.09 1.31
N GLY A 38 17.43 -30.93 1.25
CA GLY A 38 18.76 -30.82 0.62
C GLY A 38 18.73 -31.06 -0.90
N ASP A 39 17.56 -30.96 -1.53
CA ASP A 39 17.37 -31.09 -2.98
C ASP A 39 17.87 -29.80 -3.68
N LEU A 40 19.17 -29.58 -3.61
CA LEU A 40 19.84 -28.42 -4.17
C LEU A 40 20.80 -28.86 -5.27
N VAL A 41 20.76 -28.14 -6.39
CA VAL A 41 21.75 -28.36 -7.45
C VAL A 41 23.11 -27.85 -7.00
N SER A 42 24.15 -28.61 -7.31
CA SER A 42 25.54 -28.21 -7.12
C SER A 42 26.25 -28.09 -8.47
N GLY A 43 27.15 -27.13 -8.58
CA GLY A 43 27.88 -26.91 -9.83
C GLY A 43 28.88 -25.77 -9.67
N GLN A 44 29.58 -25.47 -10.77
CA GLN A 44 30.42 -24.29 -10.88
C GLN A 44 29.68 -23.25 -11.71
N GLY A 45 29.71 -21.98 -11.26
CA GLY A 45 29.09 -20.85 -11.93
C GLY A 45 30.00 -19.64 -11.86
N GLU A 46 29.65 -18.60 -12.60
CA GLU A 46 30.28 -17.28 -12.52
C GLU A 46 29.33 -16.33 -11.78
N GLN A 47 29.89 -15.47 -10.95
CA GLN A 47 29.19 -14.37 -10.31
C GLN A 47 29.64 -13.06 -10.97
N THR A 48 28.69 -12.27 -11.44
CA THR A 48 28.92 -10.92 -11.95
C THR A 48 28.11 -9.93 -11.12
N SER A 49 28.61 -8.70 -11.02
CA SER A 49 27.92 -7.58 -10.38
C SER A 49 27.76 -6.45 -11.39
N GLN A 50 26.59 -5.82 -11.41
CA GLN A 50 26.31 -4.67 -12.26
C GLN A 50 25.60 -3.61 -11.44
N ASP A 51 26.14 -2.38 -11.45
CA ASP A 51 25.43 -1.22 -10.89
C ASP A 51 24.35 -0.77 -11.86
N VAL A 52 23.10 -0.81 -11.41
CA VAL A 52 21.90 -0.43 -12.21
C VAL A 52 21.30 0.90 -11.75
N ARG A 53 21.83 1.54 -10.69
CA ARG A 53 21.26 2.75 -10.07
C ARG A 53 21.11 3.89 -11.09
N ARG A 54 22.14 4.17 -11.86
CA ARG A 54 22.07 5.24 -12.87
C ARG A 54 21.03 4.94 -13.96
N ALA A 55 20.98 3.71 -14.45
CA ALA A 55 20.01 3.30 -15.47
C ALA A 55 18.57 3.39 -14.96
N TYR A 56 18.35 3.09 -13.68
CA TYR A 56 17.05 3.22 -13.02
C TYR A 56 16.62 4.70 -12.92
N LEU A 57 17.49 5.58 -12.42
CA LEU A 57 17.22 7.02 -12.36
C LEU A 57 16.97 7.60 -13.74
N ASP A 58 17.82 7.31 -14.74
CA ASP A 58 17.67 7.78 -16.13
C ASP A 58 16.33 7.34 -16.73
N ARG A 59 15.87 6.13 -16.39
CA ARG A 59 14.59 5.61 -16.88
C ARG A 59 13.40 6.38 -16.31
N ILE A 60 13.45 6.77 -15.03
CA ILE A 60 12.38 7.57 -14.39
C ILE A 60 12.44 9.01 -14.89
N VAL A 61 13.62 9.65 -14.84
CA VAL A 61 13.79 11.05 -15.29
C VAL A 61 13.44 11.21 -16.77
N GLY A 62 13.68 10.20 -17.59
CA GLY A 62 13.29 10.19 -19.01
C GLY A 62 11.78 10.02 -19.24
N ASP A 63 11.03 9.62 -18.23
CA ASP A 63 9.59 9.40 -18.30
C ASP A 63 8.78 10.54 -17.68
N ILE A 64 9.26 11.13 -16.60
CA ILE A 64 8.56 12.08 -15.73
C ILE A 64 8.96 13.52 -16.06
N ALA A 65 7.97 14.42 -16.14
CA ALA A 65 8.18 15.85 -16.35
C ALA A 65 7.45 16.67 -15.26
N VAL A 66 8.20 17.24 -14.33
CA VAL A 66 7.66 18.16 -13.32
C VAL A 66 7.66 19.57 -13.91
N ALA A 67 6.47 20.15 -14.13
CA ALA A 67 6.30 21.43 -14.83
C ALA A 67 6.72 22.64 -13.98
N ALA A 68 6.52 22.58 -12.66
CA ALA A 68 6.96 23.59 -11.71
C ALA A 68 7.74 22.93 -10.56
N PRO A 69 8.89 23.48 -10.16
CA PRO A 69 9.68 22.93 -9.06
C PRO A 69 8.89 22.98 -7.75
N LEU A 70 8.93 21.88 -7.00
CA LEU A 70 8.32 21.75 -5.68
C LEU A 70 9.42 21.61 -4.62
N LYS A 71 9.16 22.07 -3.40
CA LYS A 71 10.02 21.81 -2.25
C LYS A 71 9.50 20.59 -1.50
N VAL A 72 10.31 19.52 -1.43
CA VAL A 72 9.91 18.21 -0.94
C VAL A 72 10.80 17.77 0.23
N VAL A 73 10.17 17.42 1.35
CA VAL A 73 10.88 16.69 2.42
C VAL A 73 10.86 15.20 2.10
N VAL A 74 12.02 14.56 2.09
CA VAL A 74 12.18 13.13 1.76
C VAL A 74 12.62 12.39 3.01
N ASP A 75 11.75 11.55 3.55
CA ASP A 75 12.00 10.70 4.71
C ASP A 75 12.19 9.24 4.26
N ALA A 76 13.42 8.73 4.41
CA ALA A 76 13.72 7.34 4.12
C ALA A 76 13.75 6.45 5.37
N GLY A 77 13.55 7.00 6.58
CA GLY A 77 13.65 6.26 7.84
C GLY A 77 14.93 5.42 7.95
N ASN A 78 16.04 5.88 7.37
CA ASN A 78 17.30 5.15 7.21
C ASN A 78 17.23 3.91 6.31
N GLY A 79 16.15 3.73 5.55
CA GLY A 79 16.01 2.67 4.57
C GLY A 79 16.78 2.91 3.28
N ILE A 80 16.81 1.92 2.40
CA ILE A 80 17.61 1.93 1.15
C ILE A 80 17.15 3.03 0.17
N ALA A 81 15.91 3.49 0.24
CA ALA A 81 15.41 4.60 -0.57
C ALA A 81 16.20 5.90 -0.35
N GLY A 82 16.83 6.07 0.82
CA GLY A 82 17.66 7.24 1.15
C GLY A 82 18.83 7.47 0.21
N GLU A 83 19.33 6.44 -0.46
CA GLU A 83 20.41 6.55 -1.44
C GLU A 83 19.94 7.16 -2.77
N LEU A 84 18.72 6.85 -3.21
CA LEU A 84 18.25 7.20 -4.57
C LEU A 84 17.14 8.24 -4.60
N ALA A 85 16.23 8.26 -3.60
CA ALA A 85 15.08 9.14 -3.63
C ALA A 85 15.44 10.64 -3.63
N PRO A 86 16.39 11.13 -2.80
CA PRO A 86 16.80 12.52 -2.88
C PRO A 86 17.37 12.87 -4.26
N LEU A 87 18.24 12.04 -4.81
CA LEU A 87 18.87 12.25 -6.12
C LEU A 87 17.83 12.29 -7.25
N LEU A 88 16.86 11.35 -7.22
CA LEU A 88 15.78 11.31 -8.20
C LEU A 88 14.97 12.61 -8.19
N ILE A 89 14.56 13.05 -7.00
CA ILE A 89 13.69 14.21 -6.86
C ILE A 89 14.43 15.51 -7.24
N GLU A 90 15.73 15.61 -6.93
CA GLU A 90 16.58 16.72 -7.39
C GLU A 90 16.74 16.72 -8.92
N GLU A 91 16.96 15.56 -9.55
CA GLU A 91 17.05 15.44 -11.01
C GLU A 91 15.74 15.76 -11.74
N LEU A 92 14.59 15.59 -11.07
CA LEU A 92 13.29 16.03 -11.56
C LEU A 92 13.09 17.56 -11.43
N GLY A 93 14.07 18.29 -10.86
CA GLY A 93 14.08 19.75 -10.75
C GLY A 93 13.44 20.28 -9.48
N CYS A 94 13.16 19.44 -8.48
CA CYS A 94 12.60 19.84 -7.20
C CYS A 94 13.69 20.21 -6.18
N GLU A 95 13.33 21.02 -5.18
CA GLU A 95 14.16 21.30 -4.01
C GLU A 95 13.95 20.20 -2.96
N VAL A 96 15.02 19.53 -2.53
CA VAL A 96 14.95 18.41 -1.59
C VAL A 96 15.45 18.83 -0.21
N VAL A 97 14.65 18.48 0.82
CA VAL A 97 15.06 18.53 2.22
C VAL A 97 15.15 17.07 2.72
N PRO A 98 16.38 16.51 2.83
CA PRO A 98 16.51 15.12 3.26
C PRO A 98 16.25 14.96 4.75
N LEU A 99 15.55 13.87 5.10
CA LEU A 99 15.28 13.45 6.47
C LEU A 99 15.60 11.94 6.57
N TYR A 100 16.53 11.57 7.44
CA TYR A 100 16.93 10.18 7.69
C TYR A 100 17.30 9.39 6.41
N CYS A 101 17.98 10.06 5.46
CA CYS A 101 18.38 9.47 4.18
C CYS A 101 19.75 8.76 4.21
N GLU A 102 20.48 8.78 5.32
CA GLU A 102 21.65 7.94 5.52
C GLU A 102 21.22 6.50 5.78
N VAL A 103 21.64 5.57 4.92
CA VAL A 103 21.22 4.16 5.02
C VAL A 103 21.84 3.49 6.24
N ASP A 104 20.99 3.01 7.14
CA ASP A 104 21.41 2.31 8.35
C ASP A 104 20.39 1.22 8.71
N GLY A 105 20.79 -0.04 8.60
CA GLY A 105 19.91 -1.19 8.85
C GLY A 105 19.44 -1.36 10.31
N ASP A 106 19.99 -0.56 11.24
CA ASP A 106 19.52 -0.53 12.64
C ASP A 106 18.33 0.44 12.83
N PHE A 107 18.00 1.26 11.81
CA PHE A 107 16.89 2.24 11.81
C PHE A 107 16.85 3.10 13.08
N PRO A 108 17.92 3.89 13.38
CA PRO A 108 18.10 4.52 14.69
C PRO A 108 17.10 5.63 15.01
N ASN A 109 16.38 6.16 14.04
CA ASN A 109 15.43 7.27 14.24
C ASN A 109 14.00 6.77 14.43
N HIS A 110 13.44 6.11 13.45
CA HIS A 110 12.15 5.43 13.53
C HIS A 110 12.14 4.21 12.59
N HIS A 111 11.24 3.27 12.84
CA HIS A 111 11.05 2.15 11.90
C HIS A 111 10.50 2.67 10.58
N PRO A 112 11.09 2.34 9.41
CA PRO A 112 10.66 2.83 8.12
C PRO A 112 9.37 2.14 7.65
N ASP A 113 8.26 2.57 8.22
CA ASP A 113 6.90 2.09 7.92
C ASP A 113 5.95 3.30 7.85
N PRO A 114 5.70 3.84 6.64
CA PRO A 114 4.84 5.02 6.45
C PRO A 114 3.36 4.74 6.71
N GLY A 115 2.97 3.48 6.90
CA GLY A 115 1.61 3.11 7.30
C GLY A 115 1.27 3.46 8.76
N LYS A 116 2.26 3.83 9.57
CA LYS A 116 2.08 4.18 10.99
C LYS A 116 2.23 5.68 11.21
N PRO A 117 1.19 6.38 11.69
CA PRO A 117 1.25 7.84 11.94
C PRO A 117 2.42 8.27 12.83
N ALA A 118 2.76 7.47 13.84
CA ALA A 118 3.88 7.78 14.74
C ALA A 118 5.24 7.87 14.03
N ASN A 119 5.42 7.15 12.92
CA ASN A 119 6.64 7.19 12.11
C ASN A 119 6.69 8.42 11.17
N LEU A 120 5.59 9.17 11.05
CA LEU A 120 5.50 10.36 10.19
C LEU A 120 5.57 11.67 10.98
N GLU A 121 5.68 11.63 12.31
CA GLU A 121 5.68 12.84 13.16
C GLU A 121 6.83 13.80 12.81
N ASP A 122 8.04 13.27 12.61
CA ASP A 122 9.21 14.08 12.25
C ASP A 122 9.09 14.63 10.82
N LEU A 123 8.54 13.84 9.89
CA LEU A 123 8.24 14.30 8.54
C LEU A 123 7.24 15.46 8.55
N ILE A 124 6.14 15.32 9.30
CA ILE A 124 5.12 16.39 9.45
C ILE A 124 5.76 17.66 10.01
N ALA A 125 6.52 17.54 11.10
CA ALA A 125 7.19 18.67 11.73
C ALA A 125 8.19 19.36 10.77
N ARG A 126 8.91 18.55 10.00
CA ARG A 126 9.89 19.06 9.03
C ARG A 126 9.23 19.76 7.85
N VAL A 127 8.16 19.22 7.29
CA VAL A 127 7.37 19.87 6.22
C VAL A 127 6.91 21.25 6.66
N GLN A 128 6.32 21.36 7.84
CA GLN A 128 5.80 22.62 8.38
C GLN A 128 6.92 23.62 8.67
N THR A 129 8.02 23.17 9.26
CA THR A 129 9.16 24.04 9.61
C THR A 129 9.87 24.60 8.39
N GLU A 130 10.02 23.79 7.35
CA GLU A 130 10.67 24.17 6.10
C GLU A 130 9.75 24.93 5.15
N GLY A 131 8.42 24.95 5.42
CA GLY A 131 7.43 25.46 4.48
C GLY A 131 7.46 24.71 3.15
N ALA A 132 7.63 23.38 3.21
CA ALA A 132 7.70 22.55 2.02
C ALA A 132 6.30 22.32 1.43
N ASP A 133 6.24 22.07 0.12
CA ASP A 133 4.99 21.82 -0.59
C ASP A 133 4.38 20.46 -0.23
N LEU A 134 5.22 19.48 0.12
CA LEU A 134 4.83 18.18 0.63
C LEU A 134 6.01 17.44 1.27
N GLY A 135 5.67 16.35 1.97
CA GLY A 135 6.61 15.35 2.44
C GLY A 135 6.30 13.98 1.82
N VAL A 136 7.35 13.22 1.49
CA VAL A 136 7.25 11.83 1.05
C VAL A 136 8.05 10.94 1.99
N ALA A 137 7.48 9.81 2.38
CA ALA A 137 8.11 8.80 3.21
C ALA A 137 8.17 7.46 2.47
N PHE A 138 9.27 6.75 2.65
CA PHE A 138 9.48 5.43 2.07
C PHE A 138 9.65 4.38 3.17
N ASP A 139 9.31 3.15 2.86
CA ASP A 139 9.61 2.04 3.75
C ASP A 139 11.05 1.51 3.56
N GLY A 140 11.42 0.48 4.30
CA GLY A 140 12.80 0.03 4.40
C GLY A 140 13.43 -0.43 3.09
N ASP A 141 12.66 -1.03 2.19
CA ASP A 141 13.09 -1.48 0.86
C ASP A 141 12.59 -0.57 -0.29
N GLY A 142 11.86 0.50 0.03
CA GLY A 142 11.51 1.59 -0.88
C GLY A 142 10.38 1.27 -1.86
N ASP A 143 9.57 0.24 -1.59
CA ASP A 143 8.46 -0.15 -2.47
C ASP A 143 7.10 0.43 -2.04
N ARG A 144 7.04 1.09 -0.85
CA ARG A 144 5.86 1.79 -0.36
C ARG A 144 6.08 3.30 -0.26
N LEU A 145 5.01 4.05 -0.49
CA LEU A 145 4.99 5.50 -0.44
C LEU A 145 3.97 6.00 0.59
N GLY A 146 4.43 6.83 1.53
CA GLY A 146 3.61 7.68 2.39
C GLY A 146 3.70 9.13 1.95
N VAL A 147 2.63 9.90 2.12
CA VAL A 147 2.55 11.31 1.71
C VAL A 147 1.99 12.16 2.83
N VAL A 148 2.64 13.30 3.05
CA VAL A 148 2.21 14.36 3.98
C VAL A 148 2.06 15.64 3.18
N THR A 149 0.94 16.35 3.32
CA THR A 149 0.68 17.62 2.64
C THR A 149 1.47 18.77 3.28
N ASN A 150 1.51 19.93 2.60
CA ASN A 150 2.07 21.18 3.09
C ASN A 150 1.51 21.61 4.47
N THR A 151 0.29 21.23 4.81
CA THR A 151 -0.33 21.51 6.13
C THR A 151 -0.04 20.45 7.19
N GLY A 152 0.64 19.34 6.83
CA GLY A 152 0.94 18.24 7.73
C GLY A 152 -0.15 17.15 7.78
N LYS A 153 -1.14 17.18 6.88
CA LYS A 153 -2.15 16.12 6.77
C LYS A 153 -1.55 14.89 6.11
N ILE A 154 -1.73 13.71 6.72
CA ILE A 154 -1.36 12.44 6.12
C ILE A 154 -2.36 12.10 5.02
N ILE A 155 -1.87 11.79 3.83
CA ILE A 155 -2.67 11.25 2.73
C ILE A 155 -2.53 9.74 2.71
N TRP A 156 -3.61 9.06 3.06
CA TRP A 156 -3.62 7.61 3.07
C TRP A 156 -3.51 7.01 1.66
N PRO A 157 -2.94 5.81 1.51
CA PRO A 157 -2.65 5.23 0.20
C PRO A 157 -3.86 5.09 -0.73
N ASP A 158 -5.05 4.81 -0.20
CA ASP A 158 -6.28 4.74 -0.99
C ASP A 158 -6.73 6.10 -1.53
N ARG A 159 -6.47 7.21 -0.81
CA ARG A 159 -6.69 8.58 -1.32
C ARG A 159 -5.63 8.97 -2.36
N LEU A 160 -4.37 8.59 -2.12
CA LEU A 160 -3.32 8.77 -3.11
C LEU A 160 -3.65 8.02 -4.40
N LEU A 161 -4.17 6.79 -4.28
CA LEU A 161 -4.61 6.00 -5.42
C LEU A 161 -5.79 6.65 -6.18
N MET A 162 -6.67 7.42 -5.51
CA MET A 162 -7.72 8.21 -6.19
C MET A 162 -7.12 9.25 -7.14
N LEU A 163 -6.07 9.96 -6.70
CA LEU A 163 -5.35 10.93 -7.52
C LEU A 163 -4.69 10.25 -8.73
N PHE A 164 -3.97 9.16 -8.51
CA PHE A 164 -3.33 8.41 -9.59
C PHE A 164 -4.34 7.79 -10.55
N ALA A 165 -5.47 7.29 -10.04
CA ALA A 165 -6.52 6.74 -10.90
C ALA A 165 -7.13 7.81 -11.81
N ARG A 166 -7.43 9.01 -11.26
CA ARG A 166 -7.91 10.15 -12.05
C ARG A 166 -6.93 10.51 -13.17
N ASP A 167 -5.62 10.55 -12.85
CA ASP A 167 -4.57 10.87 -13.80
C ASP A 167 -4.42 9.78 -14.89
N VAL A 168 -4.27 8.51 -14.53
CA VAL A 168 -4.08 7.39 -15.46
C VAL A 168 -5.31 7.21 -16.36
N VAL A 169 -6.52 7.25 -15.79
CA VAL A 169 -7.77 7.08 -16.56
C VAL A 169 -8.01 8.23 -17.50
N SER A 170 -7.61 9.48 -17.16
CA SER A 170 -7.74 10.62 -18.05
C SER A 170 -7.04 10.42 -19.40
N ARG A 171 -5.91 9.72 -19.40
CA ARG A 171 -5.16 9.35 -20.61
C ARG A 171 -5.58 8.02 -21.21
N ASN A 172 -6.22 7.14 -20.41
CA ASN A 172 -6.60 5.79 -20.79
C ASN A 172 -8.06 5.51 -20.40
N PRO A 173 -9.05 6.13 -21.08
CA PRO A 173 -10.47 5.92 -20.77
C PRO A 173 -10.86 4.44 -20.83
N GLY A 174 -11.56 3.96 -19.81
CA GLY A 174 -11.95 2.57 -19.67
C GLY A 174 -10.88 1.66 -19.10
N ALA A 175 -9.73 2.19 -18.62
CA ALA A 175 -8.70 1.40 -17.97
C ALA A 175 -9.21 0.69 -16.71
N ASP A 176 -8.73 -0.52 -16.50
CA ASP A 176 -8.90 -1.24 -15.24
C ASP A 176 -7.95 -0.65 -14.19
N VAL A 177 -8.48 -0.39 -12.99
CA VAL A 177 -7.73 0.03 -11.81
C VAL A 177 -8.02 -0.96 -10.67
N LEU A 178 -6.97 -1.64 -10.20
CA LEU A 178 -7.09 -2.59 -9.11
C LEU A 178 -6.86 -1.90 -7.77
N TYR A 179 -7.55 -2.38 -6.73
CA TYR A 179 -7.30 -1.95 -5.35
C TYR A 179 -7.64 -3.09 -4.38
N ASP A 180 -6.99 -3.08 -3.21
CA ASP A 180 -7.21 -4.15 -2.24
C ASP A 180 -8.50 -3.95 -1.41
N VAL A 181 -8.95 -5.03 -0.77
CA VAL A 181 -10.18 -5.06 0.04
C VAL A 181 -10.16 -4.09 1.23
N LYS A 182 -9.01 -3.55 1.61
CA LYS A 182 -8.84 -2.58 2.71
C LYS A 182 -9.10 -1.14 2.28
N CYS A 183 -9.12 -0.85 0.98
CA CYS A 183 -9.30 0.50 0.47
C CYS A 183 -10.72 1.02 0.69
N SER A 184 -10.85 2.35 0.77
CA SER A 184 -12.11 3.08 0.88
C SER A 184 -13.07 2.72 -0.25
N ARG A 185 -14.37 2.62 0.08
CA ARG A 185 -15.44 2.47 -0.91
C ARG A 185 -15.50 3.65 -1.89
N ARG A 186 -15.01 4.82 -1.48
CA ARG A 186 -14.99 6.03 -2.32
C ARG A 186 -14.08 5.89 -3.52
N LEU A 187 -13.04 5.06 -3.42
CA LEU A 187 -12.12 4.80 -4.52
C LEU A 187 -12.82 4.23 -5.76
N ALA A 188 -13.73 3.26 -5.58
CA ALA A 188 -14.51 2.70 -6.70
C ALA A 188 -15.36 3.77 -7.41
N THR A 189 -15.95 4.69 -6.63
CA THR A 189 -16.74 5.81 -7.16
C THR A 189 -15.85 6.74 -7.98
N VAL A 190 -14.70 7.19 -7.43
CA VAL A 190 -13.77 8.10 -8.10
C VAL A 190 -13.22 7.49 -9.40
N ILE A 191 -12.85 6.20 -9.40
CA ILE A 191 -12.40 5.50 -10.61
C ILE A 191 -13.49 5.49 -11.67
N SER A 192 -14.75 5.17 -11.29
CA SER A 192 -15.87 5.10 -12.20
C SER A 192 -16.24 6.48 -12.77
N GLU A 193 -16.25 7.52 -11.96
CA GLU A 193 -16.51 8.91 -12.35
C GLU A 193 -15.43 9.44 -13.32
N ALA A 194 -14.17 9.02 -13.13
CA ALA A 194 -13.09 9.31 -14.05
C ALA A 194 -13.22 8.56 -15.39
N GLY A 195 -14.12 7.56 -15.48
CA GLY A 195 -14.32 6.74 -16.67
C GLY A 195 -13.51 5.45 -16.72
N GLY A 196 -12.91 5.03 -15.59
CA GLY A 196 -12.20 3.77 -15.42
C GLY A 196 -13.10 2.64 -14.92
N ARG A 197 -12.54 1.45 -14.79
CA ARG A 197 -13.22 0.26 -14.24
C ARG A 197 -12.54 -0.14 -12.91
N PRO A 198 -13.21 0.03 -11.76
CA PRO A 198 -12.67 -0.39 -10.46
C PRO A 198 -12.74 -1.91 -10.31
N ILE A 199 -11.64 -2.52 -9.87
CA ILE A 199 -11.57 -3.95 -9.57
C ILE A 199 -11.00 -4.13 -8.17
N MET A 200 -11.82 -4.56 -7.22
CA MET A 200 -11.39 -4.92 -5.88
C MET A 200 -10.74 -6.30 -5.89
N TRP A 201 -9.60 -6.45 -5.20
CA TRP A 201 -8.87 -7.71 -5.14
C TRP A 201 -8.30 -8.00 -3.75
N LYS A 202 -7.63 -9.15 -3.64
CA LYS A 202 -6.96 -9.58 -2.41
C LYS A 202 -5.77 -8.70 -2.07
N THR A 203 -5.53 -8.49 -0.77
CA THR A 203 -4.31 -7.86 -0.27
C THR A 203 -3.09 -8.76 -0.49
N GLY A 204 -2.00 -8.18 -0.95
CA GLY A 204 -0.71 -8.82 -1.13
C GLY A 204 -0.09 -8.49 -2.48
N HIS A 205 1.09 -7.85 -2.47
CA HIS A 205 1.76 -7.32 -3.65
C HIS A 205 1.95 -8.38 -4.77
N SER A 206 2.23 -9.64 -4.41
CA SER A 206 2.37 -10.73 -5.39
C SER A 206 1.04 -11.07 -6.06
N LEU A 207 -0.07 -11.07 -5.28
CA LEU A 207 -1.43 -11.33 -5.78
C LEU A 207 -1.91 -10.17 -6.66
N MET A 208 -1.55 -8.94 -6.29
CA MET A 208 -1.85 -7.75 -7.05
C MET A 208 -1.15 -7.76 -8.41
N LYS A 209 0.17 -8.04 -8.44
CA LYS A 209 0.94 -8.17 -9.69
C LYS A 209 0.41 -9.28 -10.61
N ALA A 210 0.05 -10.42 -10.04
CA ALA A 210 -0.55 -11.52 -10.82
C ALA A 210 -1.90 -11.09 -11.44
N LYS A 211 -2.74 -10.38 -10.69
CA LYS A 211 -4.04 -9.91 -11.17
C LYS A 211 -3.91 -8.80 -12.20
N MET A 212 -2.94 -7.88 -12.05
CA MET A 212 -2.62 -6.89 -13.07
C MET A 212 -2.24 -7.55 -14.39
N LYS A 213 -1.39 -8.58 -14.35
CA LYS A 213 -0.99 -9.34 -15.55
C LYS A 213 -2.18 -10.06 -16.20
N GLU A 214 -3.10 -10.61 -15.39
CA GLU A 214 -4.31 -11.29 -15.87
C GLU A 214 -5.28 -10.32 -16.57
N THR A 215 -5.51 -9.15 -15.97
CA THR A 215 -6.52 -8.19 -16.45
C THR A 215 -5.97 -7.17 -17.44
N GLY A 216 -4.66 -6.95 -17.45
CA GLY A 216 -4.03 -5.86 -18.18
C GLY A 216 -4.26 -4.49 -17.53
N ALA A 217 -4.55 -4.47 -16.22
CA ALA A 217 -4.79 -3.24 -15.49
C ALA A 217 -3.57 -2.30 -15.55
N LEU A 218 -3.85 -1.01 -15.71
CA LEU A 218 -2.84 0.02 -15.89
C LEU A 218 -2.37 0.65 -14.58
N LEU A 219 -3.13 0.44 -13.51
CA LEU A 219 -2.82 0.94 -12.17
C LEU A 219 -3.34 -0.07 -11.15
N ALA A 220 -2.59 -0.25 -10.08
CA ALA A 220 -3.06 -0.94 -8.89
C ALA A 220 -2.53 -0.27 -7.62
N GLY A 221 -3.19 -0.48 -6.49
CA GLY A 221 -2.72 0.02 -5.21
C GLY A 221 -3.30 -0.74 -4.02
N GLU A 222 -2.56 -0.71 -2.94
CA GLU A 222 -2.93 -1.32 -1.67
C GLU A 222 -2.96 -0.28 -0.54
N MET A 223 -3.78 -0.52 0.45
CA MET A 223 -3.84 0.33 1.65
C MET A 223 -2.51 0.37 2.43
N SER A 224 -1.63 -0.60 2.21
CA SER A 224 -0.28 -0.65 2.78
C SER A 224 0.70 0.38 2.19
N GLY A 225 0.37 0.99 1.05
CA GLY A 225 1.23 1.97 0.36
C GLY A 225 1.93 1.44 -0.88
N HIS A 226 1.78 0.16 -1.23
CA HIS A 226 2.25 -0.36 -2.51
C HIS A 226 1.42 0.20 -3.65
N ILE A 227 2.06 0.82 -4.62
CA ILE A 227 1.44 1.35 -5.84
C ILE A 227 2.13 0.76 -7.05
N PHE A 228 1.34 0.30 -8.02
CA PHE A 228 1.82 -0.43 -9.18
C PHE A 228 1.35 0.30 -10.44
N PHE A 229 2.26 0.89 -11.19
CA PHE A 229 1.95 1.49 -12.47
C PHE A 229 2.25 0.52 -13.61
N GLY A 230 1.22 0.07 -14.33
CA GLY A 230 1.35 -0.62 -15.60
C GLY A 230 1.37 0.35 -16.79
N GLU A 231 0.85 1.57 -16.57
CA GLU A 231 0.93 2.67 -17.53
C GLU A 231 2.27 3.38 -17.39
N ARG A 232 3.05 3.41 -18.48
CA ARG A 232 4.39 4.02 -18.57
C ARG A 232 5.49 3.32 -17.72
N TRP A 233 5.12 2.36 -16.84
CA TRP A 233 6.04 1.59 -15.99
C TRP A 233 5.80 0.08 -16.14
N TYR A 234 6.48 -0.75 -15.36
CA TYR A 234 6.57 -2.19 -15.56
C TYR A 234 5.56 -3.01 -14.74
N GLY A 235 4.68 -2.38 -13.97
CA GLY A 235 3.61 -3.04 -13.21
C GLY A 235 4.09 -3.73 -11.92
N PHE A 236 5.20 -3.28 -11.34
CA PHE A 236 5.62 -3.67 -10.00
C PHE A 236 5.49 -2.50 -9.01
N ASP A 237 5.49 -2.81 -7.73
CA ASP A 237 5.47 -1.87 -6.62
C ASP A 237 6.78 -1.07 -6.56
N ASP A 238 6.68 0.25 -6.67
CA ASP A 238 7.84 1.14 -6.74
C ASP A 238 7.50 2.49 -6.09
N GLY A 239 7.98 2.68 -4.85
CA GLY A 239 7.71 3.90 -4.08
C GLY A 239 8.35 5.13 -4.72
N LEU A 240 9.57 5.00 -5.28
CA LEU A 240 10.29 6.12 -5.90
C LEU A 240 9.60 6.57 -7.19
N TYR A 241 9.20 5.64 -8.05
CA TYR A 241 8.43 5.96 -9.25
C TYR A 241 7.07 6.58 -8.89
N SER A 242 6.41 6.04 -7.86
CA SER A 242 5.13 6.58 -7.37
C SER A 242 5.28 8.02 -6.85
N ALA A 243 6.36 8.33 -6.13
CA ALA A 243 6.68 9.69 -5.71
C ALA A 243 6.93 10.60 -6.92
N ALA A 244 7.68 10.16 -7.92
CA ALA A 244 7.93 10.92 -9.14
C ALA A 244 6.62 11.23 -9.91
N ARG A 245 5.70 10.25 -10.01
CA ARG A 245 4.35 10.45 -10.60
C ARG A 245 3.51 11.44 -9.79
N LEU A 246 3.60 11.42 -8.46
CA LEU A 246 2.94 12.42 -7.61
C LEU A 246 3.46 13.83 -7.90
N LEU A 247 4.78 13.99 -8.00
CA LEU A 247 5.41 15.28 -8.30
C LEU A 247 5.05 15.77 -9.71
N GLU A 248 4.96 14.88 -10.70
CA GLU A 248 4.50 15.21 -12.04
C GLU A 248 3.08 15.79 -12.02
N ILE A 249 2.16 15.17 -11.27
CA ILE A 249 0.77 15.62 -11.13
C ILE A 249 0.69 16.96 -10.39
N LEU A 250 1.35 17.06 -9.24
CA LEU A 250 1.32 18.28 -8.43
C LEU A 250 2.04 19.45 -9.12
N GLY A 251 3.07 19.18 -9.91
CA GLY A 251 3.82 20.21 -10.63
C GLY A 251 3.03 20.95 -11.72
N ILE A 252 1.89 20.43 -12.16
CA ILE A 252 1.00 21.11 -13.10
C ILE A 252 -0.20 21.80 -12.42
N GLU A 253 -0.40 21.59 -11.14
CA GLU A 253 -1.48 22.20 -10.38
C GLU A 253 -1.05 23.60 -9.89
N ASP A 254 -1.98 24.57 -9.95
CA ASP A 254 -1.79 25.90 -9.38
C ASP A 254 -2.20 25.98 -7.88
N ARG A 255 -2.50 24.81 -7.29
CA ARG A 255 -3.01 24.65 -5.92
C ARG A 255 -1.98 23.95 -5.04
N HIS A 256 -2.04 24.19 -3.73
CA HIS A 256 -1.26 23.44 -2.76
C HIS A 256 -1.69 21.98 -2.68
N CYS A 257 -0.78 21.12 -2.19
CA CYS A 257 -0.99 19.69 -2.10
C CYS A 257 -2.28 19.33 -1.33
N ASP A 258 -2.53 19.96 -0.19
CA ASP A 258 -3.74 19.71 0.61
C ASP A 258 -5.03 20.07 -0.15
N GLU A 259 -5.05 21.20 -0.88
CA GLU A 259 -6.19 21.64 -1.70
C GLU A 259 -6.50 20.65 -2.84
N VAL A 260 -5.48 20.03 -3.45
CA VAL A 260 -5.67 19.02 -4.50
C VAL A 260 -6.37 17.79 -3.94
N PHE A 261 -6.04 17.38 -2.72
CA PHE A 261 -6.68 16.25 -2.07
C PHE A 261 -8.07 16.56 -1.48
N GLU A 262 -8.46 17.81 -1.33
CA GLU A 262 -9.84 18.19 -0.96
C GLU A 262 -10.86 17.84 -2.06
N ASP A 263 -10.45 17.68 -3.31
CA ASP A 263 -11.32 17.23 -4.40
C ASP A 263 -11.88 15.81 -4.18
N PHE A 264 -11.24 15.00 -3.34
CA PHE A 264 -11.63 13.61 -3.13
C PHE A 264 -12.51 13.44 -1.90
N PRO A 265 -13.59 12.63 -2.00
CA PRO A 265 -14.47 12.38 -0.87
C PRO A 265 -13.73 11.65 0.25
N GLU A 266 -14.04 11.97 1.49
CA GLU A 266 -13.48 11.34 2.67
C GLU A 266 -14.60 10.92 3.61
N ASP A 267 -14.62 9.63 3.96
CA ASP A 267 -15.52 9.08 4.98
C ASP A 267 -14.75 8.91 6.31
N VAL A 268 -15.46 8.77 7.41
CA VAL A 268 -14.85 8.50 8.71
C VAL A 268 -14.40 7.04 8.73
N SER A 269 -13.13 6.79 9.02
CA SER A 269 -12.58 5.42 9.01
C SER A 269 -11.74 5.15 10.26
N THR A 270 -11.63 3.85 10.61
CA THR A 270 -10.64 3.40 11.59
C THR A 270 -9.27 3.27 10.93
N PRO A 271 -8.17 3.35 11.69
CA PRO A 271 -6.94 2.71 11.30
C PRO A 271 -7.16 1.20 11.14
N GLU A 272 -6.15 0.50 10.65
CA GLU A 272 -6.13 -0.95 10.69
C GLU A 272 -6.09 -1.44 12.14
N LEU A 273 -7.02 -2.31 12.51
CA LEU A 273 -7.18 -2.84 13.86
C LEU A 273 -6.78 -4.32 13.86
N ASN A 274 -6.02 -4.73 14.87
CA ASN A 274 -5.54 -6.10 14.98
C ASN A 274 -6.14 -6.78 16.21
N VAL A 275 -6.71 -7.97 16.00
CA VAL A 275 -7.20 -8.85 17.08
C VAL A 275 -6.33 -10.08 17.12
N GLU A 276 -5.64 -10.29 18.24
CA GLU A 276 -4.76 -11.43 18.44
C GLU A 276 -5.53 -12.75 18.42
N VAL A 277 -5.04 -13.70 17.66
CA VAL A 277 -5.54 -15.07 17.54
C VAL A 277 -4.37 -16.04 17.41
N THR A 278 -4.64 -17.33 17.28
CA THR A 278 -3.56 -18.28 16.98
C THR A 278 -3.41 -18.47 15.47
N GLU A 279 -2.22 -18.85 15.03
CA GLU A 279 -1.95 -19.17 13.62
C GLU A 279 -2.90 -20.25 13.09
N SER A 280 -3.24 -21.24 13.92
CA SER A 280 -4.15 -22.34 13.54
C SER A 280 -5.63 -21.94 13.54
N SER A 281 -6.04 -20.87 14.24
CA SER A 281 -7.45 -20.50 14.38
C SER A 281 -7.90 -19.39 13.42
N LYS A 282 -6.99 -18.52 12.96
CA LYS A 282 -7.36 -17.33 12.20
C LYS A 282 -8.23 -17.60 10.96
N PHE A 283 -7.87 -18.61 10.15
CA PHE A 283 -8.62 -18.96 8.94
C PHE A 283 -9.95 -19.62 9.29
N ALA A 284 -9.99 -20.50 10.29
CA ALA A 284 -11.22 -21.16 10.74
C ALA A 284 -12.25 -20.16 11.30
N ILE A 285 -11.79 -19.10 11.97
CA ILE A 285 -12.65 -18.02 12.46
C ILE A 285 -13.27 -17.27 11.28
N ILE A 286 -12.49 -16.91 10.26
CA ILE A 286 -13.00 -16.23 9.06
C ILE A 286 -14.01 -17.13 8.31
N GLU A 287 -13.72 -18.41 8.18
CA GLU A 287 -14.63 -19.36 7.54
C GLU A 287 -15.97 -19.45 8.29
N ARG A 288 -15.93 -19.58 9.63
CA ARG A 288 -17.14 -19.55 10.48
C ARG A 288 -17.89 -18.22 10.39
N LEU A 289 -17.15 -17.10 10.39
CA LEU A 289 -17.74 -15.78 10.26
C LEU A 289 -18.50 -15.63 8.92
N GLY A 290 -17.95 -16.18 7.83
CA GLY A 290 -18.60 -16.19 6.52
C GLY A 290 -19.83 -17.13 6.45
N ALA A 291 -19.77 -18.28 7.13
CA ALA A 291 -20.84 -19.28 7.11
C ALA A 291 -21.99 -18.93 8.05
N GLU A 292 -21.70 -18.37 9.22
CA GLU A 292 -22.66 -18.18 10.30
C GLU A 292 -22.98 -16.69 10.56
N GLY A 293 -22.16 -15.74 10.06
CA GLY A 293 -22.32 -14.31 10.30
C GLY A 293 -23.64 -13.78 9.75
N ASP A 294 -24.33 -12.95 10.55
CA ASP A 294 -25.52 -12.22 10.14
C ASP A 294 -25.18 -10.72 10.08
N PHE A 295 -25.09 -10.20 8.87
CA PHE A 295 -24.74 -8.81 8.60
C PHE A 295 -25.93 -7.99 8.09
N GLY A 296 -27.17 -8.50 8.26
CA GLY A 296 -28.39 -7.81 7.87
C GLY A 296 -28.48 -7.58 6.35
N ASP A 297 -28.67 -6.33 5.95
CA ASP A 297 -28.81 -5.90 4.55
C ASP A 297 -27.48 -5.62 3.84
N GLY A 298 -26.34 -5.89 4.50
CA GLY A 298 -25.02 -5.70 3.94
C GLY A 298 -24.69 -6.65 2.78
N SER A 299 -24.02 -6.14 1.75
CA SER A 299 -23.52 -6.94 0.63
C SER A 299 -22.18 -7.56 1.01
N ILE A 300 -22.12 -8.89 1.07
CA ILE A 300 -20.94 -9.63 1.52
C ILE A 300 -20.02 -9.96 0.34
N SER A 301 -18.74 -9.62 0.47
CA SER A 301 -17.64 -10.04 -0.39
C SER A 301 -16.69 -10.95 0.39
N THR A 302 -16.36 -12.10 -0.20
CA THR A 302 -15.45 -13.10 0.36
C THR A 302 -14.12 -13.19 -0.42
N ILE A 303 -13.76 -12.13 -1.13
CA ILE A 303 -12.53 -12.09 -1.95
C ILE A 303 -11.29 -12.31 -1.08
N ASP A 304 -11.23 -11.63 0.09
CA ASP A 304 -10.15 -11.78 1.06
C ASP A 304 -10.68 -11.51 2.47
N GLY A 305 -11.06 -12.56 3.17
CA GLY A 305 -11.83 -12.47 4.41
C GLY A 305 -13.31 -12.16 4.17
N ILE A 306 -13.92 -11.44 5.10
CA ILE A 306 -15.33 -11.01 5.05
C ILE A 306 -15.37 -9.49 5.01
N ARG A 307 -15.66 -8.93 3.84
CA ARG A 307 -15.99 -7.52 3.67
C ARG A 307 -17.50 -7.39 3.47
N VAL A 308 -18.11 -6.46 4.19
CA VAL A 308 -19.53 -6.19 4.11
C VAL A 308 -19.75 -4.72 3.79
N ASP A 309 -20.32 -4.44 2.62
CA ASP A 309 -20.62 -3.09 2.16
C ASP A 309 -22.11 -2.78 2.44
N TYR A 310 -22.35 -1.67 3.14
CA TYR A 310 -23.68 -1.08 3.43
C TYR A 310 -23.86 0.19 2.60
N ALA A 311 -25.07 0.72 2.55
CA ALA A 311 -25.36 1.98 1.84
C ALA A 311 -24.52 3.16 2.35
N ASP A 312 -24.18 3.17 3.65
CA ASP A 312 -23.50 4.26 4.36
C ASP A 312 -22.11 3.93 4.90
N GLY A 313 -21.52 2.78 4.52
CA GLY A 313 -20.17 2.39 4.95
C GLY A 313 -19.86 0.93 4.68
N TRP A 314 -18.74 0.46 5.22
CA TRP A 314 -18.33 -0.95 5.10
C TRP A 314 -17.49 -1.39 6.31
N GLY A 315 -17.40 -2.69 6.50
CA GLY A 315 -16.49 -3.32 7.47
C GLY A 315 -15.79 -4.52 6.85
N LEU A 316 -14.58 -4.78 7.33
CA LEU A 316 -13.74 -5.91 6.92
C LEU A 316 -13.24 -6.66 8.15
N CYS A 317 -13.22 -7.98 8.06
CA CYS A 317 -12.47 -8.86 8.94
C CYS A 317 -11.78 -9.93 8.08
N ARG A 318 -10.45 -9.98 8.10
CA ARG A 318 -9.64 -10.94 7.36
C ARG A 318 -8.55 -11.56 8.23
N ALA A 319 -8.08 -12.75 7.87
CA ALA A 319 -6.90 -13.32 8.49
C ALA A 319 -5.64 -12.65 7.91
N SER A 320 -4.70 -12.23 8.78
CA SER A 320 -3.38 -11.77 8.32
C SER A 320 -2.63 -12.93 7.66
N ASN A 321 -1.92 -12.64 6.56
CA ASN A 321 -1.08 -13.63 5.90
C ASN A 321 0.23 -13.87 6.66
N THR A 322 0.69 -12.89 7.42
CA THR A 322 2.05 -12.83 8.00
C THR A 322 2.08 -13.03 9.51
N THR A 323 1.02 -12.64 10.20
CA THR A 323 0.96 -12.61 11.66
C THR A 323 -0.27 -13.36 12.19
N PRO A 324 -0.25 -13.84 13.44
CA PRO A 324 -1.38 -14.54 14.05
C PRO A 324 -2.45 -13.55 14.55
N VAL A 325 -2.97 -12.71 13.64
CA VAL A 325 -4.03 -11.73 13.95
C VAL A 325 -5.17 -11.79 12.94
N LEU A 326 -6.34 -11.36 13.37
CA LEU A 326 -7.39 -10.88 12.47
C LEU A 326 -7.19 -9.39 12.25
N VAL A 327 -7.20 -8.98 10.99
CA VAL A 327 -7.11 -7.60 10.57
C VAL A 327 -8.52 -7.08 10.30
N LEU A 328 -8.88 -5.97 10.97
CA LEU A 328 -10.16 -5.33 10.79
C LEU A 328 -9.98 -3.88 10.34
N ARG A 329 -10.88 -3.41 9.50
CA ARG A 329 -11.00 -2.01 9.12
C ARG A 329 -12.46 -1.65 8.88
N PHE A 330 -12.84 -0.43 9.25
CA PHE A 330 -14.21 0.05 9.13
C PHE A 330 -14.24 1.46 8.57
N GLU A 331 -15.27 1.77 7.79
CA GLU A 331 -15.52 3.09 7.23
C GLU A 331 -17.02 3.37 7.25
N GLY A 332 -17.38 4.59 7.57
CA GLY A 332 -18.76 5.06 7.56
C GLY A 332 -18.87 6.49 7.04
N ALA A 333 -19.95 6.82 6.36
CA ALA A 333 -20.24 8.18 5.91
C ALA A 333 -20.36 9.16 7.09
N THR A 334 -20.69 8.67 8.27
CA THR A 334 -20.75 9.39 9.54
C THR A 334 -20.17 8.54 10.66
N GLN A 335 -19.87 9.17 11.81
CA GLN A 335 -19.40 8.45 12.99
C GLN A 335 -20.42 7.41 13.48
N GLU A 336 -21.72 7.72 13.41
CA GLU A 336 -22.80 6.81 13.80
C GLU A 336 -22.86 5.57 12.91
N ALA A 337 -22.65 5.74 11.58
CA ALA A 337 -22.58 4.63 10.64
C ALA A 337 -21.34 3.75 10.93
N LEU A 338 -20.18 4.36 11.17
CA LEU A 338 -18.96 3.67 11.54
C LEU A 338 -19.15 2.83 12.82
N ASP A 339 -19.69 3.44 13.89
CA ASP A 339 -19.90 2.78 15.19
C ASP A 339 -20.92 1.63 15.10
N ARG A 340 -21.97 1.82 14.30
CA ARG A 340 -22.97 0.76 14.02
C ARG A 340 -22.32 -0.43 13.33
N ILE A 341 -21.53 -0.19 12.26
CA ILE A 341 -20.87 -1.25 11.49
C ILE A 341 -19.87 -2.01 12.37
N ARG A 342 -19.05 -1.29 13.15
CA ARG A 342 -18.14 -1.89 14.14
C ARG A 342 -18.90 -2.77 15.14
N GLY A 343 -20.04 -2.27 15.63
CA GLY A 343 -20.90 -3.01 16.56
C GLY A 343 -21.41 -4.33 15.97
N VAL A 344 -21.81 -4.33 14.69
CA VAL A 344 -22.24 -5.55 13.99
C VAL A 344 -21.10 -6.57 13.93
N PHE A 345 -19.90 -6.16 13.46
CA PHE A 345 -18.75 -7.06 13.38
C PHE A 345 -18.33 -7.60 14.75
N ARG A 346 -18.31 -6.74 15.79
CA ARG A 346 -18.02 -7.16 17.17
C ARG A 346 -19.00 -8.24 17.64
N GLN A 347 -20.29 -8.03 17.43
CA GLN A 347 -21.32 -9.00 17.81
C GLN A 347 -21.16 -10.33 17.06
N GLN A 348 -20.90 -10.29 15.75
CA GLN A 348 -20.74 -11.49 14.95
C GLN A 348 -19.46 -12.26 15.33
N LEU A 349 -18.35 -11.57 15.56
CA LEU A 349 -17.11 -12.19 16.03
C LEU A 349 -17.26 -12.82 17.39
N GLN A 350 -17.90 -12.15 18.35
CA GLN A 350 -18.19 -12.72 19.67
C GLN A 350 -19.08 -13.97 19.60
N ARG A 351 -20.00 -14.02 18.62
CA ARG A 351 -20.86 -15.19 18.41
C ARG A 351 -20.11 -16.39 17.86
N VAL A 352 -19.25 -16.19 16.85
CA VAL A 352 -18.53 -17.30 16.18
C VAL A 352 -17.21 -17.67 16.85
N ALA A 353 -16.63 -16.78 17.64
CA ALA A 353 -15.34 -16.97 18.32
C ALA A 353 -15.37 -16.29 19.71
N PRO A 354 -16.18 -16.80 20.65
CA PRO A 354 -16.36 -16.20 21.98
C PRO A 354 -15.07 -16.18 22.81
N GLU A 355 -14.06 -16.95 22.41
CA GLU A 355 -12.76 -17.02 23.04
C GLU A 355 -11.84 -15.83 22.75
N ILE A 356 -12.14 -15.01 21.73
CA ILE A 356 -11.34 -13.84 21.37
C ILE A 356 -11.88 -12.57 22.03
N ALA A 357 -10.93 -11.72 22.51
CA ALA A 357 -11.29 -10.39 22.98
C ALA A 357 -11.53 -9.46 21.79
N ALA A 358 -12.80 -9.19 21.48
CA ALA A 358 -13.18 -8.28 20.39
C ALA A 358 -13.29 -6.83 20.91
N ASP A 359 -12.21 -6.32 21.52
CA ASP A 359 -12.13 -4.96 22.08
C ASP A 359 -11.61 -3.96 21.01
N PHE A 360 -12.40 -3.74 19.97
CA PHE A 360 -12.11 -2.78 18.91
C PHE A 360 -13.28 -1.86 18.60
#